data_50eb77efb3048371fb0bc0d5d90d7453
#
_entry.id   50eb77efb3048371fb0bc0d5d90d7453
#
_cell.length_a   1.000
_cell.length_b   1.000
_cell.length_c   1.000
_cell.angle_alpha   90.00
_cell.angle_beta   90.00
_cell.angle_gamma   90.00
#
_symmetry.space_group_name_H-M   'P 1'
#
loop_
_entity.id
_entity.type
_entity.pdbx_description
1 polymer ?
#
loop_
_entity_poly.entity_id
_entity_poly.type
_entity_poly.pdbx_seq_one_letter_code
_entity_poly.pdbx_strand_id
1 'polypeptide(L)'
;MLAARWHGRGDLRLEEIPEPLPGPGEVLVEVERCGICGTDLHEYHHGPLLMPRRPHPLTGRTPPVVMGHEFAGRVLLRGPGAEAPREGARVTVNPCLPCGECPQCREGKTYLCPRLGSIGFAADGAFASRVVCPASSCHLIAD
;
A
#
# COMPACT_ATOMS: atom_id res chain seq x y z
N MET A 1 -15.35 2.19 -6.08
CA MET A 1 -14.48 3.37 -6.20
C MET A 1 -13.58 3.26 -7.42
N LEU A 2 -13.24 4.39 -8.06
CA LEU A 2 -12.32 4.40 -9.19
C LEU A 2 -10.87 4.18 -8.70
N ALA A 3 -10.10 3.35 -9.42
CA ALA A 3 -8.70 3.04 -9.12
C ALA A 3 -7.89 2.80 -10.40
N ALA A 4 -6.61 3.20 -10.38
CA ALA A 4 -5.68 2.91 -11.48
C ALA A 4 -4.94 1.60 -11.19
N ARG A 5 -5.26 0.56 -11.96
CA ARG A 5 -4.73 -0.80 -11.79
C ARG A 5 -3.75 -1.17 -12.88
N TRP A 6 -2.59 -1.64 -12.46
CA TRP A 6 -1.58 -2.17 -13.37
C TRP A 6 -1.88 -3.65 -13.69
N HIS A 7 -2.07 -3.94 -14.96
CA HIS A 7 -2.34 -5.28 -15.49
C HIS A 7 -1.09 -5.93 -16.09
N GLY A 8 -0.15 -5.10 -16.51
CA GLY A 8 1.07 -5.53 -17.15
C GLY A 8 1.84 -4.36 -17.73
N ARG A 9 2.96 -4.65 -18.35
CA ARG A 9 3.81 -3.65 -19.00
C ARG A 9 3.01 -2.84 -20.03
N GLY A 10 2.99 -1.50 -19.86
CA GLY A 10 2.25 -0.58 -20.70
C GLY A 10 0.73 -0.64 -20.54
N ASP A 11 0.22 -1.39 -19.57
CA ASP A 11 -1.21 -1.60 -19.35
C ASP A 11 -1.63 -1.17 -17.94
N LEU A 12 -1.99 0.11 -17.82
CA LEU A 12 -2.58 0.72 -16.63
C LEU A 12 -4.01 1.14 -16.97
N ARG A 13 -4.99 0.64 -16.21
CA ARG A 13 -6.40 0.86 -16.48
C ARG A 13 -7.08 1.56 -15.32
N LEU A 14 -7.99 2.49 -15.65
CA LEU A 14 -8.94 3.03 -14.67
C LEU A 14 -10.15 2.11 -14.59
N GLU A 15 -10.37 1.53 -13.42
CA GLU A 15 -11.43 0.55 -13.19
C GLU A 15 -12.22 0.90 -11.93
N GLU A 16 -13.51 0.60 -11.96
CA GLU A 16 -14.30 0.60 -10.74
C GLU A 16 -14.07 -0.70 -9.96
N ILE A 17 -13.65 -0.56 -8.72
CA ILE A 17 -13.41 -1.67 -7.79
C ILE A 17 -14.24 -1.51 -6.52
N PRO A 18 -14.55 -2.59 -5.81
CA PRO A 18 -15.15 -2.50 -4.48
C PRO A 18 -14.30 -1.63 -3.54
N GLU A 19 -14.95 -0.93 -2.66
CA GLU A 19 -14.26 -0.20 -1.59
C GLU A 19 -13.62 -1.21 -0.63
N PRO A 20 -12.32 -1.06 -0.30
CA PRO A 20 -11.66 -1.97 0.62
C PRO A 20 -12.09 -1.69 2.06
N LEU A 21 -12.11 -2.74 2.88
CA LEU A 21 -12.36 -2.65 4.31
C LEU A 21 -11.08 -2.99 5.08
N PRO A 22 -10.76 -2.23 6.15
CA PRO A 22 -9.56 -2.51 6.94
C PRO A 22 -9.74 -3.79 7.76
N GLY A 23 -8.77 -4.68 7.68
CA GLY A 23 -8.64 -5.87 8.51
C GLY A 23 -8.02 -5.58 9.89
N PRO A 24 -7.73 -6.63 10.68
CA PRO A 24 -7.08 -6.47 11.98
C PRO A 24 -5.76 -5.70 11.90
N GLY A 25 -5.60 -4.66 12.71
CA GLY A 25 -4.40 -3.82 12.76
C GLY A 25 -4.23 -2.85 11.58
N GLU A 26 -5.21 -2.76 10.69
CA GLU A 26 -5.20 -1.87 9.53
C GLU A 26 -6.10 -0.65 9.70
N VAL A 27 -5.88 0.34 8.85
CA VAL A 27 -6.74 1.52 8.72
C VAL A 27 -7.13 1.72 7.26
N LEU A 28 -8.30 2.29 7.04
CA LEU A 28 -8.74 2.82 5.75
C LEU A 28 -8.38 4.31 5.70
N VAL A 29 -7.61 4.69 4.70
CA VAL A 29 -7.20 6.08 4.47
C VAL A 29 -7.92 6.61 3.24
N GLU A 30 -8.61 7.76 3.37
CA GLU A 30 -9.05 8.58 2.26
C GLU A 30 -7.84 9.34 1.71
N VAL A 31 -7.53 9.11 0.44
CA VAL A 31 -6.33 9.66 -0.20
C VAL A 31 -6.59 11.12 -0.59
N GLU A 32 -5.88 12.06 0.02
CA GLU A 32 -5.92 13.48 -0.36
C GLU A 32 -4.93 13.79 -1.48
N ARG A 33 -3.76 13.17 -1.45
CA ARG A 33 -2.69 13.33 -2.44
C ARG A 33 -1.90 12.03 -2.59
N CYS A 34 -1.55 11.72 -3.83
CA CYS A 34 -0.62 10.64 -4.13
C CYS A 34 0.38 11.11 -5.20
N GLY A 35 1.66 10.98 -4.91
CA GLY A 35 2.74 11.27 -5.85
C GLY A 35 2.89 10.18 -6.89
N ILE A 36 3.39 10.54 -8.07
CA ILE A 36 3.85 9.59 -9.08
C ILE A 36 5.37 9.49 -8.93
N CYS A 37 5.85 8.33 -8.52
CA CYS A 37 7.26 8.03 -8.37
C CYS A 37 7.89 7.57 -9.69
N GLY A 38 9.20 7.76 -9.84
CA GLY A 38 9.95 7.15 -10.94
C GLY A 38 9.81 5.62 -10.98
N THR A 39 9.59 5.00 -9.83
CA THR A 39 9.35 3.56 -9.71
C THR A 39 8.05 3.12 -10.38
N ASP A 40 6.99 3.94 -10.30
CA ASP A 40 5.72 3.68 -11.00
C ASP A 40 5.93 3.70 -12.52
N LEU A 41 6.71 4.67 -13.01
CA LEU A 41 7.04 4.79 -14.44
C LEU A 41 7.91 3.62 -14.92
N HIS A 42 8.88 3.20 -14.12
CA HIS A 42 9.72 2.04 -14.45
C HIS A 42 8.89 0.76 -14.50
N GLU A 43 7.98 0.57 -13.54
CA GLU A 43 7.08 -0.58 -13.55
C GLU A 43 6.15 -0.57 -14.77
N TYR A 44 5.60 0.60 -15.11
CA TYR A 44 4.75 0.77 -16.28
C TYR A 44 5.49 0.44 -17.59
N HIS A 45 6.71 0.99 -17.78
CA HIS A 45 7.45 0.84 -19.03
C HIS A 45 8.23 -0.47 -19.16
N HIS A 46 8.69 -1.03 -18.05
CA HIS A 46 9.65 -2.14 -18.05
C HIS A 46 9.21 -3.33 -17.18
N GLY A 47 8.11 -3.20 -16.44
CA GLY A 47 7.63 -4.22 -15.50
C GLY A 47 7.29 -5.57 -16.13
N PRO A 48 7.13 -6.59 -15.29
CA PRO A 48 7.17 -6.53 -13.83
C PRO A 48 8.62 -6.50 -13.27
N LEU A 49 8.91 -5.48 -12.46
CA LEU A 49 10.16 -5.31 -11.72
C LEU A 49 9.93 -5.57 -10.22
N LEU A 50 8.99 -4.83 -9.63
CA LEU A 50 8.55 -4.94 -8.24
C LEU A 50 7.21 -5.67 -8.11
N MET A 51 6.36 -5.59 -9.13
CA MET A 51 5.11 -6.35 -9.17
C MET A 51 5.38 -7.85 -9.10
N PRO A 52 4.70 -8.58 -8.21
CA PRO A 52 4.95 -9.99 -8.02
C PRO A 52 4.50 -10.81 -9.24
N ARG A 53 5.39 -11.63 -9.78
CA ARG A 53 5.10 -12.59 -10.87
C ARG A 53 4.37 -13.85 -10.40
N ARG A 54 4.35 -14.07 -9.10
CA ARG A 54 3.67 -15.17 -8.39
C ARG A 54 3.02 -14.58 -7.15
N PRO A 55 2.08 -15.28 -6.49
CA PRO A 55 1.51 -14.79 -5.24
C PRO A 55 2.59 -14.34 -4.25
N HIS A 56 2.53 -13.07 -3.86
CA HIS A 56 3.54 -12.50 -2.97
C HIS A 56 3.52 -13.25 -1.63
N PRO A 57 4.67 -13.66 -1.07
CA PRO A 57 4.73 -14.56 0.07
C PRO A 57 4.12 -13.99 1.37
N LEU A 58 3.95 -12.65 1.45
CA LEU A 58 3.33 -12.00 2.60
C LEU A 58 1.85 -11.68 2.35
N THR A 59 1.52 -11.15 1.18
CA THR A 59 0.19 -10.59 0.89
C THR A 59 -0.69 -11.50 0.03
N GLY A 60 -0.10 -12.50 -0.62
CA GLY A 60 -0.78 -13.36 -1.59
C GLY A 60 -1.16 -12.64 -2.91
N ARG A 61 -0.84 -11.36 -3.06
CA ARG A 61 -1.23 -10.57 -4.24
C ARG A 61 -0.44 -10.97 -5.48
N THR A 62 -1.13 -10.86 -6.61
CA THR A 62 -0.59 -10.81 -7.97
C THR A 62 -1.31 -9.70 -8.72
N PRO A 63 -0.76 -9.19 -9.83
CA PRO A 63 -1.51 -8.32 -10.73
C PRO A 63 -2.87 -8.90 -11.13
N PRO A 64 -3.89 -8.04 -11.37
CA PRO A 64 -3.78 -6.60 -11.37
C PRO A 64 -3.79 -5.97 -9.97
N VAL A 65 -2.95 -4.93 -9.76
CA VAL A 65 -2.74 -4.23 -8.49
C VAL A 65 -2.97 -2.74 -8.68
N VAL A 66 -3.62 -2.09 -7.73
CA VAL A 66 -3.71 -0.62 -7.70
C VAL A 66 -2.33 -0.06 -7.38
N MET A 67 -1.80 0.82 -8.24
CA MET A 67 -0.50 1.45 -8.03
C MET A 67 -0.57 2.62 -7.04
N GLY A 68 0.56 3.31 -6.83
CA GLY A 68 0.69 4.48 -5.96
C GLY A 68 1.12 4.12 -4.54
N HIS A 69 2.28 4.63 -4.14
CA HIS A 69 2.92 4.28 -2.87
C HIS A 69 3.46 5.50 -2.11
N GLU A 70 3.32 6.70 -2.65
CA GLU A 70 3.73 7.97 -2.03
C GLU A 70 2.50 8.81 -1.76
N PHE A 71 1.85 8.64 -0.61
CA PHE A 71 0.56 9.26 -0.36
C PHE A 71 0.38 9.82 1.04
N ALA A 72 -0.56 10.75 1.12
CA ALA A 72 -1.08 11.31 2.35
C ALA A 72 -2.61 11.42 2.27
N GLY A 73 -3.25 11.38 3.43
CA GLY A 73 -4.70 11.44 3.51
C GLY A 73 -5.22 11.44 4.94
N ARG A 74 -6.51 11.16 5.09
CA ARG A 74 -7.18 11.09 6.39
C ARG A 74 -7.63 9.66 6.69
N VAL A 75 -7.43 9.26 7.94
CA VAL A 75 -7.96 7.98 8.43
C VAL A 75 -9.47 8.07 8.49
N LEU A 76 -10.16 7.22 7.74
CA LEU A 76 -11.63 7.12 7.74
C LEU A 76 -12.14 6.11 8.74
N LEU A 77 -11.53 4.92 8.74
CA LEU A 77 -11.95 3.80 9.57
C LEU A 77 -10.72 3.07 10.14
N ARG A 78 -10.90 2.49 11.31
CA ARG A 78 -9.94 1.59 11.94
C ARG A 78 -10.46 0.17 11.92
N GLY A 79 -9.63 -0.76 11.51
CA GLY A 79 -9.89 -2.18 11.65
C GLY A 79 -9.76 -2.65 13.11
N PRO A 80 -10.19 -3.87 13.41
CA PRO A 80 -10.08 -4.44 14.76
C PRO A 80 -8.64 -4.38 15.28
N GLY A 81 -8.44 -3.94 16.52
CA GLY A 81 -7.14 -3.83 17.17
C GLY A 81 -6.23 -2.70 16.69
N ALA A 82 -6.66 -1.86 15.74
CA ALA A 82 -5.94 -0.65 15.37
C ALA A 82 -6.25 0.47 16.39
N GLU A 83 -5.33 0.72 17.33
CA GLU A 83 -5.52 1.73 18.38
C GLU A 83 -5.17 3.15 17.92
N ALA A 84 -4.20 3.29 17.02
CA ALA A 84 -3.73 4.55 16.44
C ALA A 84 -3.38 4.34 14.96
N PRO A 85 -3.43 5.42 14.13
CA PRO A 85 -3.92 6.76 14.40
C PRO A 85 -5.44 6.82 14.55
N ARG A 86 -5.96 7.87 15.22
CA ARG A 86 -7.41 8.08 15.36
C ARG A 86 -8.07 8.42 14.02
N GLU A 87 -9.35 8.12 13.90
CA GLU A 87 -10.16 8.56 12.77
C GLU A 87 -10.15 10.09 12.65
N GLY A 88 -10.14 10.58 11.42
CA GLY A 88 -9.97 12.00 11.08
C GLY A 88 -8.51 12.49 11.11
N ALA A 89 -7.56 11.73 11.66
CA ALA A 89 -6.16 12.13 11.67
C ALA A 89 -5.59 12.19 10.26
N ARG A 90 -4.78 13.21 9.97
CA ARG A 90 -4.00 13.28 8.73
C ARG A 90 -2.71 12.49 8.88
N VAL A 91 -2.43 11.68 7.88
CA VAL A 91 -1.28 10.78 7.88
C VAL A 91 -0.57 10.79 6.53
N THR A 92 0.73 10.56 6.57
CA THR A 92 1.49 9.97 5.46
C THR A 92 1.82 8.53 5.80
N VAL A 93 2.10 7.70 4.81
CA VAL A 93 2.25 6.26 5.03
C VAL A 93 3.60 5.77 4.51
N ASN A 94 4.32 5.04 5.35
CA ASN A 94 5.47 4.27 4.90
C ASN A 94 4.94 3.05 4.11
N PRO A 95 5.22 2.95 2.80
CA PRO A 95 4.65 1.88 1.98
C PRO A 95 5.27 0.49 2.23
N CYS A 96 6.37 0.40 2.97
CA CYS A 96 7.07 -0.85 3.22
C CYS A 96 6.23 -1.81 4.09
N LEU A 97 6.11 -3.05 3.64
CA LEU A 97 5.37 -4.12 4.30
C LEU A 97 6.34 -5.24 4.72
N PRO A 98 7.05 -5.11 5.86
CA PRO A 98 7.87 -6.18 6.39
C PRO A 98 7.01 -7.27 7.02
N CYS A 99 7.52 -8.50 7.08
CA CYS A 99 6.75 -9.60 7.68
C CYS A 99 6.66 -9.58 9.21
N GLY A 100 7.50 -8.80 9.89
CA GLY A 100 7.52 -8.66 11.35
C GLY A 100 8.15 -9.83 12.13
N GLU A 101 8.30 -11.01 11.53
CA GLU A 101 8.66 -12.25 12.25
C GLU A 101 10.01 -12.89 11.87
N CYS A 102 10.61 -12.51 10.75
CA CYS A 102 11.93 -13.02 10.36
C CYS A 102 13.05 -12.47 11.26
N PRO A 103 14.23 -13.08 11.29
CA PRO A 103 15.35 -12.60 12.10
C PRO A 103 15.67 -11.12 11.89
N GLN A 104 15.68 -10.69 10.62
CA GLN A 104 15.96 -9.29 10.26
C GLN A 104 14.91 -8.33 10.82
N CYS A 105 13.63 -8.69 10.74
CA CYS A 105 12.56 -7.88 11.31
C CYS A 105 12.66 -7.79 12.83
N ARG A 106 12.97 -8.90 13.51
CA ARG A 106 13.14 -8.94 14.97
C ARG A 106 14.32 -8.10 15.45
N GLU A 107 15.35 -7.95 14.60
CA GLU A 107 16.50 -7.05 14.86
C GLU A 107 16.25 -5.60 14.43
N GLY A 108 15.03 -5.24 13.99
CA GLY A 108 14.70 -3.90 13.51
C GLY A 108 15.19 -3.57 12.10
N LYS A 109 15.85 -4.52 11.43
CA LYS A 109 16.37 -4.36 10.06
C LYS A 109 15.31 -4.75 9.03
N THR A 110 14.14 -4.12 9.10
CA THR A 110 12.95 -4.47 8.30
C THR A 110 13.19 -4.35 6.79
N TYR A 111 14.09 -3.46 6.37
CA TYR A 111 14.52 -3.29 4.97
C TYR A 111 15.28 -4.49 4.40
N LEU A 112 15.76 -5.40 5.23
CA LEU A 112 16.38 -6.69 4.84
C LEU A 112 15.40 -7.85 4.90
N CYS A 113 14.11 -7.60 5.08
CA CYS A 113 13.11 -8.65 5.17
C CYS A 113 13.05 -9.44 3.84
N PRO A 114 13.25 -10.77 3.85
CA PRO A 114 13.20 -11.57 2.62
C PRO A 114 11.80 -11.68 2.01
N ARG A 115 10.77 -11.29 2.77
CA ARG A 115 9.37 -11.21 2.33
C ARG A 115 8.87 -9.77 2.28
N LEU A 116 9.79 -8.80 2.09
CA LEU A 116 9.41 -7.39 2.03
C LEU A 116 8.48 -7.15 0.85
N GLY A 117 7.28 -6.65 1.13
CA GLY A 117 6.36 -6.12 0.15
C GLY A 117 6.31 -4.60 0.18
N SER A 118 5.51 -4.04 -0.71
CA SER A 118 5.20 -2.61 -0.72
C SER A 118 3.75 -2.39 -1.13
N ILE A 119 3.10 -1.45 -0.48
CA ILE A 119 1.84 -0.85 -0.95
C ILE A 119 2.07 -0.31 -2.36
N GLY A 120 1.11 -0.47 -3.25
CA GLY A 120 1.21 -0.06 -4.65
C GLY A 120 1.89 -1.07 -5.57
N PHE A 121 2.48 -2.15 -5.03
CA PHE A 121 3.12 -3.25 -5.78
C PHE A 121 2.70 -4.63 -5.26
N ALA A 122 3.03 -4.95 -4.04
CA ALA A 122 2.67 -6.22 -3.40
C ALA A 122 1.32 -6.19 -2.66
N ALA A 123 0.71 -5.03 -2.57
CA ALA A 123 -0.63 -4.77 -2.06
C ALA A 123 -1.21 -3.59 -2.84
N ASP A 124 -2.54 -3.44 -2.85
CA ASP A 124 -3.19 -2.30 -3.51
C ASP A 124 -2.73 -0.98 -2.91
N GLY A 125 -2.50 0.00 -3.77
CA GLY A 125 -1.95 1.31 -3.45
C GLY A 125 -2.97 2.45 -3.54
N ALA A 126 -2.43 3.66 -3.60
CA ALA A 126 -3.17 4.90 -3.42
C ALA A 126 -3.51 5.65 -4.72
N PHE A 127 -3.32 5.06 -5.90
CA PHE A 127 -3.94 5.59 -7.13
C PHE A 127 -5.43 5.23 -7.17
N ALA A 128 -6.10 5.51 -6.07
CA ALA A 128 -7.52 5.35 -5.83
C ALA A 128 -7.98 6.39 -4.79
N SER A 129 -9.29 6.54 -4.62
CA SER A 129 -9.81 7.47 -3.60
C SER A 129 -9.56 6.98 -2.16
N ARG A 130 -9.38 5.67 -1.96
CA ARG A 130 -9.16 5.06 -0.65
C ARG A 130 -8.18 3.90 -0.75
N VAL A 131 -7.41 3.71 0.33
CA VAL A 131 -6.44 2.64 0.46
C VAL A 131 -6.43 2.08 1.89
N VAL A 132 -6.25 0.77 2.01
CA VAL A 132 -6.02 0.12 3.31
C VAL A 132 -4.52 -0.05 3.52
N CYS A 133 -4.06 0.26 4.74
CA CYS A 133 -2.67 0.07 5.12
C CYS A 133 -2.55 -0.32 6.59
N PRO A 134 -1.43 -0.94 7.01
CA PRO A 134 -1.18 -1.17 8.43
C PRO A 134 -1.20 0.14 9.22
N ALA A 135 -1.89 0.15 10.35
CA ALA A 135 -1.93 1.32 11.22
C ALA A 135 -0.53 1.76 11.68
N SER A 136 0.37 0.78 11.88
CA SER A 136 1.77 1.00 12.25
C SER A 136 2.62 1.67 11.18
N SER A 137 2.16 1.66 9.92
CA SER A 137 2.84 2.32 8.80
C SER A 137 2.46 3.80 8.67
N CYS A 138 1.47 4.26 9.42
CA CYS A 138 0.97 5.63 9.38
C CYS A 138 1.79 6.56 10.27
N HIS A 139 2.16 7.71 9.74
CA HIS A 139 2.84 8.79 10.46
C HIS A 139 1.95 10.03 10.45
N LEU A 140 1.68 10.58 11.64
CA LEU A 140 0.88 11.80 11.77
C LEU A 140 1.60 12.98 11.09
N ILE A 141 0.83 13.77 10.37
CA ILE A 141 1.28 15.05 9.81
C ILE A 141 0.37 16.17 10.34
N ALA A 142 0.93 17.39 10.40
CA ALA A 142 0.17 18.56 10.81
C ALA A 142 -0.97 18.88 9.82
N ASP A 143 -2.01 19.52 10.32
CA ASP A 143 -3.12 20.03 9.51
C ASP A 143 -2.71 21.21 8.62
#